data_0df7e98459fc9540cc453f8de943dab5
#
_entry.id   0df7e98459fc9540cc453f8de943dab5
#
_cell.length_a   1.000
_cell.length_b   1.000
_cell.length_c   1.000
_cell.angle_alpha   90.00
_cell.angle_beta   90.00
_cell.angle_gamma   90.00
#
_symmetry.space_group_name_H-M   'P 1'
#
loop_
_entity.id
_entity.type
_entity.pdbx_description
1 polymer ?
#
loop_
_entity_poly.entity_id
_entity_poly.type
_entity_poly.pdbx_seq_one_letter_code
_entity_poly.pdbx_strand_id
1 'polypeptide(L)'
;KAGEIEKAEYGHPKADIGAPIFNYSIAYDLNNQIPLLYESYPGSVVDVSQLQYIVQKFKGYGYKDLGFVLDRGYFSKENLAYMDSCDYGFIIMVKGRASFVKNQILSHKGKFETKRACAITQYHTYGITIREKLYTDDTTDRYFHLYYKSARANAERTQLENLLLRMAETMDKGKGRNIEFGKSYEHYYELTYHEKNGVRKFYGYKEREDVIEKELELCGYFAIVTSERMSAEDALLLYKNRDSSEKLFCSDKSFLGNRSLRVYGN
;
A
#
# COMPACT_ATOMS: atom_id res chain seq x y z
N LYS A 1 -24.77 1.64 20.91
CA LYS A 1 -25.17 2.93 20.28
C LYS A 1 -24.47 3.19 18.94
N ALA A 2 -23.40 2.47 18.60
CA ALA A 2 -22.81 2.53 17.24
C ALA A 2 -23.78 2.02 16.15
N GLY A 3 -24.75 1.16 16.50
CA GLY A 3 -25.78 0.67 15.58
C GLY A 3 -26.86 1.69 15.18
N GLU A 4 -26.82 2.89 15.77
CA GLU A 4 -27.72 4.00 15.40
C GLU A 4 -27.14 4.89 14.29
N ILE A 5 -25.85 4.67 13.92
CA ILE A 5 -25.22 5.40 12.81
C ILE A 5 -25.33 4.55 11.55
N GLU A 6 -26.10 5.01 10.59
CA GLU A 6 -26.47 4.30 9.35
C GLU A 6 -25.28 3.71 8.56
N LYS A 7 -24.12 4.36 8.62
CA LYS A 7 -22.90 3.92 7.91
C LYS A 7 -21.87 3.18 8.80
N ALA A 8 -22.20 2.96 10.08
CA ALA A 8 -21.31 2.25 10.99
C ALA A 8 -21.44 0.73 10.81
N GLU A 9 -20.46 0.12 10.19
CA GLU A 9 -20.41 -1.30 9.89
C GLU A 9 -19.08 -1.92 10.31
N TYR A 10 -19.08 -3.24 10.50
CA TYR A 10 -17.83 -3.97 10.74
C TYR A 10 -16.99 -4.00 9.46
N GLY A 11 -15.75 -3.54 9.57
CA GLY A 11 -14.81 -3.44 8.46
C GLY A 11 -13.38 -3.73 8.91
N HIS A 12 -12.42 -3.03 8.31
CA HIS A 12 -11.00 -3.16 8.63
C HIS A 12 -10.50 -1.95 9.44
N PRO A 13 -10.77 -1.87 10.76
CA PRO A 13 -10.37 -0.75 11.58
C PRO A 13 -8.85 -0.70 11.71
N LYS A 14 -8.29 0.53 11.70
CA LYS A 14 -6.85 0.74 11.88
C LYS A 14 -6.42 0.73 13.36
N ALA A 15 -7.33 0.90 14.30
CA ALA A 15 -7.02 1.05 15.71
C ALA A 15 -7.86 0.17 16.65
N ASP A 16 -9.16 0.07 16.47
CA ASP A 16 -10.07 -0.59 17.42
C ASP A 16 -10.68 -1.84 16.78
N ILE A 17 -10.05 -2.99 17.04
CA ILE A 17 -10.47 -4.28 16.48
C ILE A 17 -11.79 -4.70 17.12
N GLY A 18 -12.85 -4.84 16.31
CA GLY A 18 -14.17 -5.29 16.75
C GLY A 18 -15.20 -4.19 17.00
N ALA A 19 -14.86 -2.93 16.76
CA ALA A 19 -15.83 -1.83 16.75
C ALA A 19 -16.38 -1.58 15.35
N PRO A 20 -17.69 -1.26 15.19
CA PRO A 20 -18.21 -0.75 13.93
C PRO A 20 -17.54 0.58 13.58
N ILE A 21 -17.16 0.72 12.33
CA ILE A 21 -16.51 1.92 11.79
C ILE A 21 -17.31 2.45 10.60
N PHE A 22 -17.13 3.72 10.29
CA PHE A 22 -17.40 4.26 8.97
C PHE A 22 -16.10 4.82 8.39
N ASN A 23 -16.01 4.82 7.08
CA ASN A 23 -14.90 5.38 6.36
C ASN A 23 -15.26 6.76 5.83
N TYR A 24 -14.27 7.61 5.63
CA TYR A 24 -14.45 8.82 4.85
C TYR A 24 -13.23 9.11 4.00
N SER A 25 -13.48 9.72 2.86
CA SER A 25 -12.46 10.19 1.93
C SER A 25 -12.59 11.69 1.72
N ILE A 26 -11.46 12.32 1.51
CA ILE A 26 -11.38 13.75 1.18
C ILE A 26 -10.69 13.87 -0.17
N ALA A 27 -11.29 14.64 -1.06
CA ALA A 27 -10.60 15.14 -2.24
C ALA A 27 -10.03 16.52 -1.93
N TYR A 28 -8.74 16.70 -2.19
CA TYR A 28 -7.99 17.87 -1.82
C TYR A 28 -7.29 18.45 -3.05
N ASP A 29 -7.49 19.74 -3.30
CA ASP A 29 -6.77 20.46 -4.34
C ASP A 29 -5.35 20.78 -3.86
N LEU A 30 -4.36 20.12 -4.47
CA LEU A 30 -2.96 20.29 -4.08
C LEU A 30 -2.41 21.67 -4.46
N ASN A 31 -2.92 22.29 -5.53
CA ASN A 31 -2.45 23.58 -6.00
C ASN A 31 -2.95 24.74 -5.12
N ASN A 32 -4.25 24.72 -4.82
CA ASN A 32 -4.88 25.74 -3.99
C ASN A 32 -4.87 25.42 -2.50
N GLN A 33 -4.46 24.20 -2.13
CA GLN A 33 -4.40 23.72 -0.74
C GLN A 33 -5.75 23.77 -0.01
N ILE A 34 -6.84 23.43 -0.71
CA ILE A 34 -8.18 23.42 -0.16
C ILE A 34 -8.87 22.07 -0.32
N PRO A 35 -9.68 21.62 0.65
CA PRO A 35 -10.56 20.48 0.45
C PRO A 35 -11.68 20.82 -0.54
N LEU A 36 -11.88 19.98 -1.55
CA LEU A 36 -12.92 20.16 -2.57
C LEU A 36 -14.22 19.47 -2.19
N LEU A 37 -14.12 18.26 -1.70
CA LEU A 37 -15.27 17.49 -1.24
C LEU A 37 -14.82 16.45 -0.21
N TYR A 38 -15.73 16.02 0.62
CA TYR A 38 -15.59 14.83 1.46
C TYR A 38 -16.76 13.89 1.24
N GLU A 39 -16.53 12.61 1.47
CA GLU A 39 -17.56 11.57 1.35
C GLU A 39 -17.40 10.56 2.48
N SER A 40 -18.49 10.29 3.19
CA SER A 40 -18.54 9.21 4.18
C SER A 40 -19.19 7.98 3.57
N TYR A 41 -18.65 6.81 3.84
CA TYR A 41 -19.13 5.54 3.31
C TYR A 41 -19.05 4.42 4.35
N PRO A 42 -19.83 3.34 4.17
CA PRO A 42 -19.87 2.24 5.13
C PRO A 42 -18.50 1.65 5.43
N GLY A 43 -18.30 1.24 6.67
CA GLY A 43 -17.03 0.66 7.14
C GLY A 43 -16.65 -0.63 6.43
N SER A 44 -17.61 -1.37 5.90
CA SER A 44 -17.42 -2.59 5.10
C SER A 44 -16.88 -2.34 3.70
N VAL A 45 -17.09 -1.12 3.16
CA VAL A 45 -16.64 -0.76 1.81
C VAL A 45 -15.14 -0.46 1.81
N VAL A 46 -14.42 -1.12 0.90
CA VAL A 46 -12.98 -0.90 0.73
C VAL A 46 -12.69 0.33 -0.14
N ASP A 47 -11.57 1.01 0.16
CA ASP A 47 -11.16 2.24 -0.52
C ASP A 47 -11.10 2.10 -2.06
N VAL A 48 -10.70 0.93 -2.56
CA VAL A 48 -10.63 0.63 -4.00
C VAL A 48 -11.96 0.87 -4.70
N SER A 49 -13.08 0.40 -4.12
CA SER A 49 -14.41 0.54 -4.71
C SER A 49 -14.93 1.98 -4.64
N GLN A 50 -14.46 2.76 -3.67
CA GLN A 50 -14.91 4.13 -3.45
C GLN A 50 -14.36 5.12 -4.48
N LEU A 51 -13.21 4.83 -5.10
CA LEU A 51 -12.58 5.75 -6.07
C LEU A 51 -13.52 6.08 -7.24
N GLN A 52 -14.14 5.08 -7.84
CA GLN A 52 -15.02 5.28 -9.00
C GLN A 52 -16.20 6.18 -8.66
N TYR A 53 -16.76 6.04 -7.46
CA TYR A 53 -17.84 6.88 -6.99
C TYR A 53 -17.40 8.35 -6.82
N ILE A 54 -16.23 8.59 -6.26
CA ILE A 54 -15.67 9.94 -6.11
C ILE A 54 -15.43 10.58 -7.48
N VAL A 55 -14.83 9.83 -8.41
CA VAL A 55 -14.56 10.29 -9.78
C VAL A 55 -15.88 10.65 -10.51
N GLN A 56 -16.92 9.83 -10.35
CA GLN A 56 -18.25 10.15 -10.91
C GLN A 56 -18.82 11.45 -10.36
N LYS A 57 -18.65 11.74 -9.08
CA LYS A 57 -19.06 13.01 -8.48
C LYS A 57 -18.35 14.20 -9.10
N PHE A 58 -17.02 14.12 -9.27
CA PHE A 58 -16.25 15.17 -9.94
C PHE A 58 -16.77 15.43 -11.36
N LYS A 59 -17.01 14.35 -12.12
CA LYS A 59 -17.60 14.45 -13.45
C LYS A 59 -18.97 15.09 -13.42
N GLY A 60 -19.81 14.73 -12.45
CA GLY A 60 -21.14 15.31 -12.23
C GLY A 60 -21.10 16.81 -11.87
N TYR A 61 -20.06 17.28 -11.19
CA TYR A 61 -19.84 18.70 -10.91
C TYR A 61 -19.23 19.47 -12.08
N GLY A 62 -18.97 18.83 -13.21
CA GLY A 62 -18.44 19.46 -14.41
C GLY A 62 -16.93 19.71 -14.39
N TYR A 63 -16.18 19.13 -13.45
CA TYR A 63 -14.74 19.19 -13.48
C TYR A 63 -14.18 18.43 -14.69
N LYS A 64 -13.31 19.09 -15.44
CA LYS A 64 -12.61 18.55 -16.60
C LYS A 64 -11.12 18.68 -16.38
N ASP A 65 -10.32 17.95 -17.15
CA ASP A 65 -8.85 18.03 -17.16
C ASP A 65 -8.22 17.87 -15.76
N LEU A 66 -8.70 16.89 -14.98
CA LEU A 66 -8.20 16.60 -13.66
C LEU A 66 -7.08 15.55 -13.69
N GLY A 67 -6.04 15.79 -12.90
CA GLY A 67 -5.05 14.78 -12.51
C GLY A 67 -5.25 14.36 -11.06
N PHE A 68 -5.25 13.06 -10.81
CA PHE A 68 -5.45 12.50 -9.47
C PHE A 68 -4.14 11.97 -8.89
N VAL A 69 -3.80 12.41 -7.68
CA VAL A 69 -2.72 11.81 -6.90
C VAL A 69 -3.35 10.86 -5.87
N LEU A 70 -3.16 9.57 -6.08
CA LEU A 70 -3.87 8.51 -5.37
C LEU A 70 -2.96 7.76 -4.39
N ASP A 71 -3.49 7.42 -3.21
CA ASP A 71 -2.81 6.51 -2.31
C ASP A 71 -2.75 5.09 -2.91
N ARG A 72 -1.74 4.33 -2.48
CA ARG A 72 -1.56 2.92 -2.87
C ARG A 72 -2.79 2.06 -2.58
N GLY A 73 -3.64 2.45 -1.63
CA GLY A 73 -4.89 1.78 -1.31
C GLY A 73 -5.84 1.67 -2.51
N TYR A 74 -5.81 2.65 -3.39
CA TYR A 74 -6.65 2.71 -4.59
C TYR A 74 -6.08 1.96 -5.80
N PHE A 75 -4.87 1.38 -5.68
CA PHE A 75 -4.23 0.68 -6.78
C PHE A 75 -4.96 -0.63 -7.10
N SER A 76 -5.62 -0.68 -8.24
CA SER A 76 -6.19 -1.88 -8.86
C SER A 76 -6.26 -1.72 -10.37
N LYS A 77 -6.31 -2.84 -11.10
CA LYS A 77 -6.46 -2.83 -12.56
C LYS A 77 -7.75 -2.14 -12.99
N GLU A 78 -8.84 -2.43 -12.29
CA GLU A 78 -10.16 -1.88 -12.56
C GLU A 78 -10.19 -0.36 -12.37
N ASN A 79 -9.54 0.15 -11.33
CA ASN A 79 -9.46 1.59 -11.09
C ASN A 79 -8.62 2.31 -12.15
N LEU A 80 -7.50 1.73 -12.56
CA LEU A 80 -6.67 2.31 -13.64
C LEU A 80 -7.45 2.35 -14.96
N ALA A 81 -8.12 1.26 -15.33
CA ALA A 81 -8.95 1.20 -16.53
C ALA A 81 -10.12 2.20 -16.46
N TYR A 82 -10.70 2.38 -15.28
CA TYR A 82 -11.78 3.34 -15.07
C TYR A 82 -11.29 4.78 -15.25
N MET A 83 -10.14 5.15 -14.69
CA MET A 83 -9.53 6.47 -14.88
C MET A 83 -9.25 6.76 -16.35
N ASP A 84 -8.73 5.79 -17.10
CA ASP A 84 -8.55 5.89 -18.54
C ASP A 84 -9.86 6.13 -19.30
N SER A 85 -10.91 5.40 -18.92
CA SER A 85 -12.23 5.56 -19.55
C SER A 85 -12.85 6.95 -19.31
N CYS A 86 -12.39 7.64 -18.28
CA CYS A 86 -12.79 9.00 -17.93
C CYS A 86 -11.88 10.09 -18.51
N ASP A 87 -10.79 9.69 -19.17
CA ASP A 87 -9.75 10.59 -19.67
C ASP A 87 -9.12 11.47 -18.58
N TYR A 88 -8.94 10.89 -17.37
CA TYR A 88 -8.32 11.56 -16.24
C TYR A 88 -6.89 11.08 -16.02
N GLY A 89 -5.98 12.04 -15.90
CA GLY A 89 -4.59 11.78 -15.50
C GLY A 89 -4.50 11.24 -14.07
N PHE A 90 -3.51 10.38 -13.81
CA PHE A 90 -3.28 9.89 -12.45
C PHE A 90 -1.80 9.65 -12.13
N ILE A 91 -1.51 9.76 -10.84
CA ILE A 91 -0.27 9.32 -10.20
C ILE A 91 -0.64 8.43 -9.03
N ILE A 92 -0.13 7.21 -8.98
CA ILE A 92 -0.47 6.25 -7.94
C ILE A 92 0.76 5.41 -7.53
N MET A 93 0.95 5.23 -6.22
CA MET A 93 1.96 4.29 -5.75
C MET A 93 1.47 2.87 -5.92
N VAL A 94 2.34 1.98 -6.40
CA VAL A 94 2.00 0.58 -6.59
C VAL A 94 1.87 -0.13 -5.25
N LYS A 95 0.78 -0.87 -5.09
CA LYS A 95 0.47 -1.62 -3.88
C LYS A 95 1.35 -2.86 -3.77
N GLY A 96 2.08 -2.96 -2.68
CA GLY A 96 2.82 -4.15 -2.33
C GLY A 96 3.95 -4.51 -3.31
N ARG A 97 4.34 -5.77 -3.27
CA ARG A 97 5.31 -6.38 -4.17
C ARG A 97 4.60 -7.14 -5.29
N ALA A 98 3.77 -6.43 -6.07
CA ALA A 98 3.11 -7.02 -7.24
C ALA A 98 4.13 -7.67 -8.17
N SER A 99 3.76 -8.75 -8.86
CA SER A 99 4.70 -9.54 -9.67
C SER A 99 5.42 -8.71 -10.73
N PHE A 100 4.70 -7.79 -11.40
CA PHE A 100 5.29 -6.91 -12.39
C PHE A 100 6.32 -5.93 -11.79
N VAL A 101 6.10 -5.45 -10.54
CA VAL A 101 7.08 -4.60 -9.82
C VAL A 101 8.34 -5.39 -9.50
N LYS A 102 8.18 -6.64 -9.03
CA LYS A 102 9.31 -7.52 -8.75
C LYS A 102 10.15 -7.75 -10.00
N ASN A 103 9.51 -8.01 -11.13
CA ASN A 103 10.20 -8.21 -12.41
C ASN A 103 10.98 -6.94 -12.82
N GLN A 104 10.38 -5.76 -12.68
CA GLN A 104 11.06 -4.49 -12.99
C GLN A 104 12.25 -4.23 -12.05
N ILE A 105 12.10 -4.52 -10.75
CA ILE A 105 13.21 -4.41 -9.80
C ILE A 105 14.36 -5.32 -10.23
N LEU A 106 14.10 -6.61 -10.45
CA LEU A 106 15.13 -7.58 -10.82
C LEU A 106 15.83 -7.23 -12.15
N SER A 107 15.07 -6.70 -13.12
CA SER A 107 15.62 -6.29 -14.42
C SER A 107 16.52 -5.05 -14.35
N HIS A 108 16.31 -4.19 -13.36
CA HIS A 108 16.99 -2.90 -13.26
C HIS A 108 17.89 -2.76 -12.03
N LYS A 109 17.86 -3.69 -11.10
CA LYS A 109 18.71 -3.72 -9.91
C LYS A 109 20.19 -3.66 -10.29
N GLY A 110 20.95 -2.84 -9.56
CA GLY A 110 22.38 -2.60 -9.83
C GLY A 110 22.65 -1.60 -10.98
N LYS A 111 21.61 -1.11 -11.66
CA LYS A 111 21.80 -0.27 -12.84
C LYS A 111 21.62 1.23 -12.58
N PHE A 112 20.95 1.65 -11.51
CA PHE A 112 20.63 3.06 -11.27
C PHE A 112 20.86 3.54 -9.83
N GLU A 113 20.94 2.67 -8.85
CA GLU A 113 20.93 2.97 -7.40
C GLU A 113 22.11 3.79 -6.91
N THR A 114 23.18 3.87 -7.73
CA THR A 114 24.41 4.63 -7.43
C THR A 114 24.73 5.71 -8.48
N LYS A 115 23.95 5.75 -9.57
CA LYS A 115 24.22 6.70 -10.67
C LYS A 115 23.76 8.12 -10.32
N ARG A 116 24.69 9.06 -10.40
CA ARG A 116 24.39 10.48 -10.13
C ARG A 116 23.25 11.03 -10.99
N ALA A 117 23.14 10.61 -12.24
CA ALA A 117 22.06 11.01 -13.15
C ALA A 117 20.67 10.54 -12.74
N CYS A 118 20.59 9.52 -11.88
CA CYS A 118 19.34 8.99 -11.35
C CYS A 118 19.05 9.48 -9.92
N ALA A 119 19.91 10.34 -9.36
CA ALA A 119 19.80 10.79 -7.97
C ALA A 119 18.76 11.91 -7.83
N ILE A 120 17.76 11.68 -6.99
CA ILE A 120 16.78 12.67 -6.55
C ILE A 120 17.20 13.13 -5.16
N THR A 121 18.07 14.13 -5.14
CA THR A 121 18.84 14.52 -3.94
C THR A 121 17.95 14.97 -2.79
N GLN A 122 16.89 15.73 -3.10
CA GLN A 122 15.94 16.24 -2.12
C GLN A 122 15.32 15.14 -1.25
N TYR A 123 15.15 13.92 -1.81
CA TYR A 123 14.52 12.79 -1.11
C TYR A 123 15.51 11.68 -0.75
N HIS A 124 16.82 11.88 -1.00
CA HIS A 124 17.85 10.85 -0.82
C HIS A 124 17.43 9.52 -1.47
N THR A 125 17.00 9.60 -2.73
CA THR A 125 16.39 8.49 -3.48
C THR A 125 17.00 8.49 -4.88
N TYR A 126 17.10 7.31 -5.48
CA TYR A 126 17.43 7.15 -6.89
C TYR A 126 16.20 6.74 -7.65
N GLY A 127 15.99 7.21 -8.86
CA GLY A 127 14.81 6.90 -9.64
C GLY A 127 15.07 6.82 -11.14
N ILE A 128 14.35 5.93 -11.80
CA ILE A 128 14.29 5.80 -13.26
C ILE A 128 12.85 5.74 -13.73
N THR A 129 12.63 6.16 -14.98
CA THR A 129 11.33 6.04 -15.65
C THR A 129 11.42 4.98 -16.74
N ILE A 130 10.47 4.05 -16.74
CA ILE A 130 10.32 2.97 -17.71
C ILE A 130 8.94 3.14 -18.35
N ARG A 131 8.85 3.05 -19.67
CA ARG A 131 7.57 3.05 -20.38
C ARG A 131 7.22 1.62 -20.73
N GLU A 132 6.13 1.11 -20.16
CA GLU A 132 5.73 -0.27 -20.33
C GLU A 132 4.24 -0.48 -20.00
N LYS A 133 3.68 -1.57 -20.50
CA LYS A 133 2.36 -2.03 -20.08
C LYS A 133 2.43 -2.63 -18.68
N LEU A 134 1.46 -2.33 -17.82
CA LEU A 134 1.37 -2.93 -16.47
C LEU A 134 0.82 -4.35 -16.50
N TYR A 135 -0.11 -4.60 -17.43
CA TYR A 135 -0.74 -5.89 -17.62
C TYR A 135 -0.63 -6.30 -19.09
N THR A 136 -0.61 -7.59 -19.35
CA THR A 136 -0.46 -8.14 -20.73
C THR A 136 -1.59 -7.74 -21.66
N ASP A 137 -2.76 -7.50 -21.12
CA ASP A 137 -3.97 -7.08 -21.86
C ASP A 137 -4.20 -5.56 -21.86
N ASP A 138 -3.28 -4.77 -21.27
CA ASP A 138 -3.36 -3.31 -21.37
C ASP A 138 -3.23 -2.85 -22.84
N THR A 139 -4.10 -1.92 -23.21
CA THR A 139 -4.05 -1.27 -24.53
C THR A 139 -3.07 -0.11 -24.55
N THR A 140 -2.78 0.48 -23.40
CA THR A 140 -2.00 1.70 -23.23
C THR A 140 -0.72 1.44 -22.42
N ASP A 141 0.40 1.98 -22.90
CA ASP A 141 1.64 2.03 -22.11
C ASP A 141 1.50 3.03 -20.96
N ARG A 142 2.14 2.69 -19.85
CA ARG A 142 2.23 3.55 -18.66
C ARG A 142 3.66 3.99 -18.44
N TYR A 143 3.83 5.03 -17.65
CA TYR A 143 5.13 5.44 -17.16
C TYR A 143 5.32 4.88 -15.76
N PHE A 144 6.22 3.93 -15.67
CA PHE A 144 6.56 3.23 -14.44
C PHE A 144 7.83 3.85 -13.88
N HIS A 145 7.72 4.50 -12.73
CA HIS A 145 8.84 5.12 -12.05
C HIS A 145 9.31 4.20 -10.93
N LEU A 146 10.48 3.62 -11.12
CA LEU A 146 11.12 2.72 -10.14
C LEU A 146 12.12 3.50 -9.30
N TYR A 147 12.01 3.36 -7.99
CA TYR A 147 12.87 4.05 -7.03
C TYR A 147 13.60 3.10 -6.12
N TYR A 148 14.77 3.56 -5.65
CA TYR A 148 15.54 2.92 -4.60
C TYR A 148 15.95 3.95 -3.54
N LYS A 149 15.77 3.58 -2.26
CA LYS A 149 16.18 4.40 -1.11
C LYS A 149 16.90 3.53 -0.08
N SER A 150 18.17 3.79 0.19
CA SER A 150 19.02 2.99 1.09
C SER A 150 18.50 2.98 2.53
N ALA A 151 18.04 4.13 3.06
CA ALA A 151 17.46 4.19 4.40
C ALA A 151 16.22 3.28 4.54
N ARG A 152 15.37 3.22 3.48
CA ARG A 152 14.23 2.32 3.41
C ARG A 152 14.68 0.86 3.33
N ALA A 153 15.71 0.56 2.54
CA ALA A 153 16.26 -0.79 2.42
C ALA A 153 16.71 -1.32 3.77
N ASN A 154 17.46 -0.52 4.53
CA ASN A 154 17.93 -0.89 5.86
C ASN A 154 16.75 -1.11 6.83
N ALA A 155 15.76 -0.22 6.83
CA ALA A 155 14.59 -0.35 7.69
C ALA A 155 13.76 -1.62 7.36
N GLU A 156 13.51 -1.89 6.07
CA GLU A 156 12.76 -3.07 5.62
C GLU A 156 13.51 -4.37 5.91
N ARG A 157 14.84 -4.41 5.73
CA ARG A 157 15.69 -5.55 6.12
C ARG A 157 15.59 -5.82 7.61
N THR A 158 15.79 -4.80 8.44
CA THR A 158 15.70 -4.93 9.90
C THR A 158 14.30 -5.42 10.33
N GLN A 159 13.25 -4.94 9.67
CA GLN A 159 11.88 -5.41 9.97
C GLN A 159 11.69 -6.89 9.64
N LEU A 160 12.21 -7.34 8.49
CA LEU A 160 12.14 -8.75 8.09
C LEU A 160 12.95 -9.65 9.06
N GLU A 161 14.17 -9.30 9.37
CA GLU A 161 15.01 -10.04 10.31
C GLU A 161 14.35 -10.15 11.70
N ASN A 162 13.80 -9.04 12.21
CA ASN A 162 13.07 -9.03 13.47
C ASN A 162 11.78 -9.87 13.42
N LEU A 163 11.11 -9.95 12.27
CA LEU A 163 9.95 -10.81 12.07
C LEU A 163 10.36 -12.26 12.13
N LEU A 164 11.40 -12.64 11.39
CA LEU A 164 11.94 -14.02 11.36
C LEU A 164 12.37 -14.46 12.74
N LEU A 165 13.11 -13.62 13.46
CA LEU A 165 13.53 -13.91 14.84
C LEU A 165 12.34 -14.20 15.76
N ARG A 166 11.30 -13.34 15.75
CA ARG A 166 10.10 -13.55 16.57
C ARG A 166 9.34 -14.81 16.19
N MET A 167 9.30 -15.15 14.89
CA MET A 167 8.69 -16.40 14.42
C MET A 167 9.47 -17.61 14.93
N ALA A 168 10.80 -17.59 14.84
CA ALA A 168 11.67 -18.65 15.34
C ALA A 168 11.49 -18.86 16.85
N GLU A 169 11.52 -17.80 17.65
CA GLU A 169 11.29 -17.85 19.10
C GLU A 169 9.91 -18.46 19.45
N THR A 170 8.87 -18.13 18.67
CA THR A 170 7.53 -18.67 18.87
C THR A 170 7.46 -20.14 18.54
N MET A 171 8.12 -20.56 17.46
CA MET A 171 8.21 -21.96 17.04
C MET A 171 9.02 -22.80 18.04
N ASP A 172 10.13 -22.25 18.57
CA ASP A 172 10.93 -22.95 19.57
C ASP A 172 10.13 -23.24 20.85
N LYS A 173 9.31 -22.29 21.29
CA LYS A 173 8.38 -22.48 22.42
C LYS A 173 7.27 -23.49 22.11
N GLY A 174 6.96 -23.70 20.83
CA GLY A 174 5.95 -24.62 20.34
C GLY A 174 6.40 -26.07 20.18
N LYS A 175 7.70 -26.36 20.21
CA LYS A 175 8.24 -27.72 20.01
C LYS A 175 7.64 -28.72 21.00
N GLY A 176 7.26 -29.88 20.48
CA GLY A 176 6.64 -30.97 21.24
C GLY A 176 5.16 -30.77 21.60
N ARG A 177 4.57 -29.62 21.24
CA ARG A 177 3.16 -29.31 21.52
C ARG A 177 2.27 -29.60 20.31
N ASN A 178 1.00 -29.80 20.57
CA ASN A 178 -0.03 -29.89 19.51
C ASN A 178 -0.44 -28.49 19.10
N ILE A 179 0.40 -27.86 18.24
CA ILE A 179 0.19 -26.51 17.72
C ILE A 179 0.39 -26.55 16.21
N GLU A 180 -0.48 -25.92 15.46
CA GLU A 180 -0.33 -25.69 14.03
C GLU A 180 0.01 -24.21 13.79
N PHE A 181 1.05 -23.98 13.01
CA PHE A 181 1.43 -22.64 12.57
C PHE A 181 0.78 -22.33 11.24
N GLY A 182 0.28 -21.09 11.09
CA GLY A 182 -0.44 -20.67 9.90
C GLY A 182 0.47 -20.35 8.71
N LYS A 183 -0.15 -20.05 7.56
CA LYS A 183 0.51 -19.78 6.27
C LYS A 183 1.63 -18.72 6.31
N SER A 184 1.57 -17.76 7.23
CA SER A 184 2.63 -16.76 7.41
C SER A 184 3.95 -17.38 7.85
N TYR A 185 3.93 -18.43 8.66
CA TYR A 185 5.10 -19.21 9.06
C TYR A 185 5.58 -20.09 7.91
N GLU A 186 4.66 -20.80 7.25
CA GLU A 186 4.96 -21.68 6.11
C GLU A 186 5.59 -20.90 4.93
N HIS A 187 5.36 -19.60 4.86
CA HIS A 187 5.98 -18.74 3.85
C HIS A 187 7.50 -18.70 4.00
N TYR A 188 8.00 -18.57 5.23
CA TYR A 188 9.42 -18.43 5.50
C TYR A 188 10.10 -19.69 6.02
N TYR A 189 9.33 -20.68 6.46
CA TYR A 189 9.84 -21.89 7.10
C TYR A 189 9.20 -23.15 6.54
N GLU A 190 10.00 -24.18 6.37
CA GLU A 190 9.54 -25.55 6.20
C GLU A 190 9.25 -26.12 7.59
N LEU A 191 7.97 -26.44 7.87
CA LEU A 191 7.52 -26.89 9.18
C LEU A 191 7.47 -28.41 9.23
N THR A 192 8.06 -29.01 10.26
CA THR A 192 8.07 -30.46 10.48
C THR A 192 7.14 -30.81 11.63
N TYR A 193 6.25 -31.78 11.39
CA TYR A 193 5.32 -32.32 12.38
C TYR A 193 5.51 -33.81 12.50
N HIS A 194 5.36 -34.35 13.73
CA HIS A 194 5.30 -35.77 13.99
C HIS A 194 3.91 -36.15 14.50
N GLU A 195 3.35 -37.20 13.91
CA GLU A 195 2.06 -37.75 14.34
C GLU A 195 2.29 -39.06 15.06
N LYS A 196 1.75 -39.15 16.28
CA LYS A 196 1.76 -40.39 17.09
C LYS A 196 0.41 -40.54 17.80
N ASN A 197 -0.23 -41.71 17.64
CA ASN A 197 -1.53 -42.00 18.22
C ASN A 197 -2.63 -41.00 17.85
N GLY A 198 -2.64 -40.50 16.59
CA GLY A 198 -3.61 -39.51 16.13
C GLY A 198 -3.35 -38.08 16.65
N VAL A 199 -2.28 -37.85 17.39
CA VAL A 199 -1.89 -36.50 17.85
C VAL A 199 -0.72 -36.01 17.06
N ARG A 200 -0.94 -34.90 16.29
CA ARG A 200 0.07 -34.22 15.52
C ARG A 200 0.78 -33.18 16.39
N LYS A 201 2.08 -33.29 16.53
CA LYS A 201 2.89 -32.37 17.32
C LYS A 201 3.93 -31.69 16.44
N PHE A 202 4.13 -30.40 16.67
CA PHE A 202 5.20 -29.65 16.00
C PHE A 202 6.57 -30.14 16.50
N TYR A 203 7.46 -30.45 15.57
CA TYR A 203 8.77 -30.99 15.89
C TYR A 203 9.90 -30.00 15.64
N GLY A 204 9.85 -29.28 14.50
CA GLY A 204 10.90 -28.34 14.13
C GLY A 204 10.61 -27.59 12.84
N TYR A 205 11.54 -26.77 12.46
CA TYR A 205 11.48 -25.97 11.26
C TYR A 205 12.86 -25.80 10.62
N LYS A 206 12.85 -25.43 9.34
CA LYS A 206 14.01 -24.99 8.58
C LYS A 206 13.67 -23.73 7.82
N GLU A 207 14.58 -22.75 7.74
CA GLU A 207 14.37 -21.54 6.94
C GLU A 207 14.31 -21.85 5.44
N ARG A 208 13.41 -21.16 4.77
CA ARG A 208 13.33 -21.13 3.31
C ARG A 208 14.22 -20.00 2.79
N GLU A 209 15.52 -20.23 2.80
CA GLU A 209 16.56 -19.26 2.47
C GLU A 209 16.29 -18.58 1.12
N ASP A 210 15.86 -19.35 0.12
CA ASP A 210 15.55 -18.84 -1.22
C ASP A 210 14.40 -17.82 -1.22
N VAL A 211 13.42 -17.95 -0.32
CA VAL A 211 12.31 -17.01 -0.18
C VAL A 211 12.77 -15.76 0.54
N ILE A 212 13.53 -15.93 1.63
CA ILE A 212 14.04 -14.83 2.45
C ILE A 212 15.00 -13.96 1.62
N GLU A 213 15.95 -14.56 0.91
CA GLU A 213 16.90 -13.86 0.06
C GLU A 213 16.18 -13.04 -1.03
N LYS A 214 15.19 -13.63 -1.72
CA LYS A 214 14.39 -12.92 -2.71
C LYS A 214 13.63 -11.71 -2.11
N GLU A 215 13.18 -11.81 -0.86
CA GLU A 215 12.54 -10.67 -0.21
C GLU A 215 13.55 -9.59 0.20
N LEU A 216 14.70 -9.99 0.72
CA LEU A 216 15.81 -9.09 1.05
C LEU A 216 16.31 -8.32 -0.18
N GLU A 217 16.33 -8.98 -1.33
CA GLU A 217 16.70 -8.35 -2.61
C GLU A 217 15.77 -7.21 -3.04
N LEU A 218 14.51 -7.25 -2.63
CA LEU A 218 13.49 -6.24 -2.97
C LEU A 218 13.43 -5.08 -1.98
N CYS A 219 14.18 -5.13 -0.88
CA CYS A 219 14.18 -4.09 0.12
C CYS A 219 14.71 -2.75 -0.43
N GLY A 220 14.04 -1.67 -0.07
CA GLY A 220 14.38 -0.32 -0.49
C GLY A 220 13.75 0.14 -1.79
N TYR A 221 13.20 -0.78 -2.57
CA TYR A 221 12.53 -0.44 -3.82
C TYR A 221 11.06 -0.13 -3.62
N PHE A 222 10.58 0.80 -4.42
CA PHE A 222 9.15 1.11 -4.55
C PHE A 222 8.87 1.70 -5.93
N ALA A 223 7.62 1.72 -6.32
CA ALA A 223 7.23 2.19 -7.63
C ALA A 223 6.00 3.10 -7.59
N ILE A 224 6.01 4.08 -8.49
CA ILE A 224 4.88 4.96 -8.80
C ILE A 224 4.54 4.75 -10.27
N VAL A 225 3.27 4.73 -10.60
CA VAL A 225 2.78 4.68 -11.98
C VAL A 225 2.06 5.97 -12.29
N THR A 226 2.30 6.51 -13.50
CA THR A 226 1.59 7.68 -14.01
C THR A 226 0.98 7.39 -15.38
N SER A 227 -0.16 8.01 -15.65
CA SER A 227 -0.79 8.00 -16.97
C SER A 227 -0.01 8.87 -17.95
N GLU A 228 0.57 9.95 -17.48
CA GLU A 228 1.27 10.93 -18.29
C GLU A 228 2.78 10.80 -18.19
N ARG A 229 3.47 11.27 -19.25
CA ARG A 229 4.92 11.28 -19.30
C ARG A 229 5.48 12.34 -18.37
N MET A 230 6.32 11.91 -17.44
CA MET A 230 7.10 12.80 -16.58
C MET A 230 8.43 12.14 -16.17
N SER A 231 9.31 12.90 -15.56
CA SER A 231 10.54 12.35 -14.99
C SER A 231 10.25 11.59 -13.68
N ALA A 232 11.16 10.71 -13.27
CA ALA A 232 11.05 10.06 -11.97
C ALA A 232 11.11 11.07 -10.82
N GLU A 233 11.83 12.18 -10.97
CA GLU A 233 11.89 13.27 -9.99
C GLU A 233 10.55 13.98 -9.86
N ASP A 234 9.93 14.39 -10.98
CA ASP A 234 8.62 15.07 -10.98
C ASP A 234 7.52 14.17 -10.42
N ALA A 235 7.48 12.89 -10.81
CA ALA A 235 6.51 11.93 -10.30
C ALA A 235 6.64 11.75 -8.77
N LEU A 236 7.86 11.68 -8.24
CA LEU A 236 8.08 11.57 -6.80
C LEU A 236 7.68 12.85 -6.07
N LEU A 237 8.00 14.01 -6.62
CA LEU A 237 7.65 15.31 -6.06
C LEU A 237 6.14 15.48 -5.99
N LEU A 238 5.42 15.23 -7.08
CA LEU A 238 3.96 15.32 -7.13
C LEU A 238 3.31 14.33 -6.16
N TYR A 239 3.82 13.10 -6.11
CA TYR A 239 3.31 12.10 -5.16
C TYR A 239 3.53 12.52 -3.71
N LYS A 240 4.66 13.13 -3.39
CA LYS A 240 5.00 13.64 -2.06
C LYS A 240 4.19 14.86 -1.64
N ASN A 241 3.75 15.68 -2.58
CA ASN A 241 2.87 16.82 -2.28
C ASN A 241 1.52 16.38 -1.67
N ARG A 242 1.15 15.10 -1.79
CA ARG A 242 0.03 14.48 -1.06
C ARG A 242 0.17 14.61 0.48
N ASP A 243 1.37 14.78 1.00
CA ASP A 243 1.61 14.93 2.45
C ASP A 243 0.80 16.09 3.06
N SER A 244 0.35 17.06 2.25
CA SER A 244 -0.56 18.14 2.68
C SER A 244 -1.93 17.58 3.10
N SER A 245 -2.49 16.65 2.34
CA SER A 245 -3.74 15.98 2.69
C SER A 245 -3.58 15.05 3.89
N GLU A 246 -2.44 14.38 4.03
CA GLU A 246 -2.13 13.55 5.21
C GLU A 246 -2.07 14.39 6.49
N LYS A 247 -1.49 15.60 6.42
CA LYS A 247 -1.48 16.54 7.56
C LYS A 247 -2.89 16.97 7.95
N LEU A 248 -3.78 17.19 6.98
CA LEU A 248 -5.18 17.49 7.25
C LEU A 248 -5.84 16.34 8.05
N PHE A 249 -5.67 15.09 7.62
CA PHE A 249 -6.18 13.93 8.35
C PHE A 249 -5.54 13.77 9.74
N CYS A 250 -4.24 14.05 9.88
CA CYS A 250 -3.57 14.02 11.18
C CYS A 250 -4.09 15.11 12.11
N SER A 251 -4.34 16.32 11.61
CA SER A 251 -4.91 17.41 12.37
C SER A 251 -6.32 17.09 12.82
N ASP A 252 -7.16 16.58 11.94
CA ASP A 252 -8.52 16.16 12.24
C ASP A 252 -8.54 15.10 13.36
N LYS A 253 -7.73 14.06 13.24
CA LYS A 253 -7.67 12.97 14.23
C LYS A 253 -7.02 13.38 15.57
N SER A 254 -6.06 14.29 15.55
CA SER A 254 -5.26 14.64 16.73
C SER A 254 -5.77 15.87 17.47
N PHE A 255 -6.09 16.94 16.73
CA PHE A 255 -6.54 18.21 17.31
C PHE A 255 -8.05 18.28 17.52
N LEU A 256 -8.82 17.75 16.56
CA LEU A 256 -10.28 17.77 16.63
C LEU A 256 -10.85 16.54 17.34
N GLY A 257 -10.00 15.56 17.68
CA GLY A 257 -10.40 14.36 18.43
C GLY A 257 -11.30 13.40 17.66
N ASN A 258 -11.36 13.52 16.35
CA ASN A 258 -12.26 12.73 15.47
C ASN A 258 -11.85 11.26 15.26
N ARG A 259 -11.02 10.70 16.16
CA ARG A 259 -10.75 9.25 16.18
C ARG A 259 -11.95 8.43 16.61
N SER A 260 -12.81 9.01 17.44
CA SER A 260 -14.04 8.35 17.87
C SER A 260 -15.19 9.36 17.81
N LEU A 261 -16.26 9.00 17.16
CA LEU A 261 -17.50 9.77 17.16
C LEU A 261 -18.12 9.71 18.54
N ARG A 262 -18.19 10.85 19.22
CA ARG A 262 -18.95 11.01 20.44
C ARG A 262 -20.32 11.59 20.05
N VAL A 263 -21.28 10.71 19.82
CA VAL A 263 -22.67 11.11 19.64
C VAL A 263 -23.29 11.28 21.01
N TYR A 264 -23.62 12.49 21.37
CA TYR A 264 -24.52 12.72 22.50
C TYR A 264 -25.92 12.40 22.00
N GLY A 265 -26.45 11.25 22.43
CA GLY A 265 -27.88 10.99 22.25
C GLY A 265 -28.67 11.95 23.15
N ASN A 266 -29.70 12.58 22.58
CA ASN A 266 -30.76 13.22 23.34
C ASN A 266 -31.55 12.19 24.13
#